data_37f47cc0afe2bca8a71d3d2469e4011a
#
_entry.id   37f47cc0afe2bca8a71d3d2469e4011a
#
_cell.length_a   1.000
_cell.length_b   1.000
_cell.length_c   1.000
_cell.angle_alpha   90.00
_cell.angle_beta   90.00
_cell.angle_gamma   90.00
#
_symmetry.space_group_name_H-M   'P 1'
#
loop_
_entity.id
_entity.type
_entity.pdbx_description
1 polymer ?
#
loop_
_entity_poly.entity_id
_entity_poly.type
_entity_poly.pdbx_seq_one_letter_code
_entity_poly.pdbx_strand_id
1 'polypeptide(L)'
;MGRWLEHSVTTEIRAPVEQVWEVWSDLESMPQWMRWIESVVTEPNDPDLTDWTLAAQGFRFHWKARISQRVEAQQLHWESVGGLPTKGAVRFYSQEPELTAVKLSVSYELPGVLAP
;
A
#
# COMPACT_ATOMS: atom_id res chain seq x y z
N MET A 1 -24.63 -2.11 0.27
CA MET A 1 -23.69 -1.03 0.01
C MET A 1 -22.48 -1.14 0.93
N GLY A 2 -21.31 -0.89 0.39
CA GLY A 2 -20.10 -0.91 1.16
C GLY A 2 -19.80 0.45 1.79
N ARG A 3 -18.73 0.48 2.56
CA ARG A 3 -18.21 1.70 3.16
C ARG A 3 -16.70 1.75 2.93
N TRP A 4 -16.22 2.86 2.39
CA TRP A 4 -14.80 3.06 2.19
C TRP A 4 -14.13 3.50 3.49
N LEU A 5 -13.03 2.84 3.82
CA LEU A 5 -12.18 3.19 4.94
C LEU A 5 -10.81 3.52 4.41
N GLU A 6 -10.13 4.44 5.08
CA GLU A 6 -8.80 4.85 4.69
C GLU A 6 -7.85 4.78 5.87
N HIS A 7 -6.67 4.25 5.64
CA HIS A 7 -5.58 4.26 6.62
C HIS A 7 -4.39 4.94 5.97
N SER A 8 -3.76 5.83 6.70
CA SER A 8 -2.55 6.46 6.21
C SER A 8 -1.51 6.59 7.31
N VAL A 9 -0.25 6.53 6.90
CA VAL A 9 0.90 6.65 7.78
C VAL A 9 1.89 7.59 7.10
N THR A 10 2.39 8.56 7.84
CA THR A 10 3.45 9.43 7.36
C THR A 10 4.63 9.30 8.30
N THR A 11 5.82 9.15 7.75
CA THR A 11 7.04 9.07 8.54
C THR A 11 8.17 9.79 7.84
N GLU A 12 9.13 10.25 8.63
CA GLU A 12 10.35 10.86 8.11
C GLU A 12 11.52 9.91 8.28
N ILE A 13 12.34 9.79 7.25
CA ILE A 13 13.47 8.89 7.25
C ILE A 13 14.71 9.70 6.89
N ARG A 14 15.75 9.57 7.72
CA ARG A 14 17.02 10.28 7.50
C ARG A 14 17.86 9.54 6.47
N ALA A 15 17.45 9.70 5.22
CA ALA A 15 18.14 9.10 4.08
C ALA A 15 17.72 9.83 2.82
N PRO A 16 18.55 9.80 1.77
CA PRO A 16 18.18 10.34 0.47
C PRO A 16 16.96 9.62 -0.11
N VAL A 17 16.15 10.32 -0.89
CA VAL A 17 14.90 9.76 -1.42
C VAL A 17 15.14 8.52 -2.27
N GLU A 18 16.26 8.42 -2.97
CA GLU A 18 16.58 7.25 -3.78
C GLU A 18 16.74 5.98 -2.93
N GLN A 19 17.38 6.10 -1.77
CA GLN A 19 17.54 4.97 -0.86
C GLN A 19 16.20 4.57 -0.23
N VAL A 20 15.40 5.56 0.13
CA VAL A 20 14.09 5.31 0.73
C VAL A 20 13.19 4.63 -0.30
N TRP A 21 13.24 5.06 -1.54
CA TRP A 21 12.48 4.46 -2.61
C TRP A 21 12.79 2.96 -2.78
N GLU A 22 14.05 2.56 -2.72
CA GLU A 22 14.43 1.15 -2.88
C GLU A 22 13.76 0.25 -1.86
N VAL A 23 13.60 0.72 -0.64
CA VAL A 23 12.99 -0.06 0.44
C VAL A 23 11.47 0.02 0.40
N TRP A 24 10.93 1.23 0.32
CA TRP A 24 9.50 1.45 0.49
C TRP A 24 8.67 1.23 -0.77
N SER A 25 9.30 1.10 -1.92
CA SER A 25 8.59 0.73 -3.15
C SER A 25 8.38 -0.78 -3.26
N ASP A 26 8.95 -1.56 -2.37
CA ASP A 26 8.73 -2.99 -2.28
C ASP A 26 7.44 -3.25 -1.50
N LEU A 27 6.34 -3.52 -2.22
CA LEU A 27 5.04 -3.70 -1.60
C LEU A 27 4.99 -4.92 -0.68
N GLU A 28 5.85 -5.91 -0.87
CA GLU A 28 5.88 -7.07 0.01
C GLU A 28 6.33 -6.72 1.42
N SER A 29 6.97 -5.57 1.61
CA SER A 29 7.36 -5.09 2.93
C SER A 29 6.23 -4.35 3.65
N MET A 30 5.10 -4.14 2.99
CA MET A 30 3.97 -3.36 3.52
C MET A 30 3.51 -3.81 4.92
N PRO A 31 3.45 -5.12 5.26
CA PRO A 31 3.02 -5.54 6.59
C PRO A 31 3.88 -4.98 7.74
N GLN A 32 5.12 -4.56 7.45
CA GLN A 32 6.00 -3.97 8.45
C GLN A 32 5.58 -2.55 8.83
N TRP A 33 4.84 -1.88 7.95
CA TRP A 33 4.46 -0.48 8.10
C TRP A 33 2.99 -0.31 8.46
N MET A 34 2.14 -1.26 8.05
CA MET A 34 0.70 -1.15 8.20
C MET A 34 0.13 -2.45 8.74
N ARG A 35 -0.35 -2.42 9.97
CA ARG A 35 -0.75 -3.62 10.70
C ARG A 35 -1.95 -4.34 10.12
N TRP A 36 -2.83 -3.62 9.43
CA TRP A 36 -4.03 -4.23 8.83
C TRP A 36 -3.66 -5.14 7.66
N ILE A 37 -2.52 -4.93 7.06
CA ILE A 37 -2.06 -5.74 5.94
C ILE A 37 -1.28 -6.93 6.50
N GLU A 38 -1.84 -8.12 6.33
CA GLU A 38 -1.21 -9.35 6.82
C GLU A 38 -0.11 -9.81 5.90
N SER A 39 -0.35 -9.76 4.59
CA SER A 39 0.66 -10.16 3.60
C SER A 39 0.43 -9.50 2.26
N VAL A 40 1.52 -9.33 1.52
CA VAL A 40 1.51 -8.92 0.12
C VAL A 40 2.49 -9.83 -0.61
N VAL A 41 2.02 -10.51 -1.65
CA VAL A 41 2.84 -11.44 -2.42
C VAL A 41 2.77 -11.06 -3.89
N THR A 42 3.93 -10.84 -4.49
CA THR A 42 4.02 -10.53 -5.93
C THR A 42 3.87 -11.80 -6.75
N GLU A 43 3.09 -11.74 -7.83
CA GLU A 43 2.93 -12.88 -8.71
C GLU A 43 4.25 -13.20 -9.42
N PRO A 44 4.64 -14.49 -9.50
CA PRO A 44 5.94 -14.85 -10.08
C PRO A 44 6.13 -14.41 -11.53
N ASN A 45 5.05 -14.34 -12.30
CA ASN A 45 5.12 -14.03 -13.72
C ASN A 45 4.67 -12.63 -14.08
N ASP A 46 4.33 -11.81 -13.09
CA ASP A 46 3.87 -10.44 -13.32
C ASP A 46 4.26 -9.56 -12.14
N PRO A 47 5.36 -8.81 -12.25
CA PRO A 47 5.86 -8.01 -11.13
C PRO A 47 4.95 -6.84 -10.73
N ASP A 48 3.98 -6.50 -11.57
CA ASP A 48 3.03 -5.43 -11.25
C ASP A 48 1.74 -5.95 -10.65
N LEU A 49 1.59 -7.28 -10.50
CA LEU A 49 0.40 -7.87 -9.93
C LEU A 49 0.73 -8.47 -8.57
N THR A 50 -0.04 -8.07 -7.56
CA THR A 50 0.21 -8.49 -6.17
C THR A 50 -1.06 -9.05 -5.54
N ASP A 51 -0.87 -10.04 -4.65
CA ASP A 51 -1.93 -10.63 -3.85
C ASP A 51 -1.85 -10.07 -2.44
N TRP A 52 -2.94 -9.52 -1.97
CA TRP A 52 -3.02 -8.88 -0.66
C TRP A 52 -3.96 -9.60 0.27
N THR A 53 -3.62 -9.63 1.54
CA THR A 53 -4.51 -10.12 2.60
C THR A 53 -4.59 -9.05 3.68
N LEU A 54 -5.80 -8.62 3.98
CA LEU A 54 -6.10 -7.67 5.05
C LEU A 54 -6.78 -8.41 6.19
N ALA A 55 -6.33 -8.20 7.42
CA ALA A 55 -6.97 -8.74 8.60
C ALA A 55 -7.56 -7.59 9.41
N ALA A 56 -8.88 -7.57 9.54
CA ALA A 56 -9.58 -6.50 10.26
C ALA A 56 -10.83 -7.04 10.91
N GLN A 57 -11.10 -6.64 12.14
CA GLN A 57 -12.34 -6.94 12.87
C GLN A 57 -12.67 -8.45 12.91
N GLY A 58 -11.65 -9.30 13.01
CA GLY A 58 -11.83 -10.73 13.06
C GLY A 58 -12.04 -11.41 11.72
N PHE A 59 -11.99 -10.66 10.64
CA PHE A 59 -12.17 -11.16 9.28
C PHE A 59 -10.89 -10.99 8.47
N ARG A 60 -10.75 -11.83 7.44
CA ARG A 60 -9.68 -11.70 6.45
C ARG A 60 -10.29 -11.43 5.09
N PHE A 61 -9.72 -10.46 4.40
CA PHE A 61 -10.14 -10.07 3.06
C PHE A 61 -8.96 -10.22 2.11
N HIS A 62 -9.26 -10.72 0.92
CA HIS A 62 -8.26 -10.94 -0.12
C HIS A 62 -8.58 -10.11 -1.34
N TRP A 63 -7.54 -9.62 -2.01
CA TRP A 63 -7.71 -8.98 -3.31
C TRP A 63 -6.41 -9.08 -4.07
N LYS A 64 -6.53 -8.88 -5.39
CA LYS A 64 -5.37 -8.71 -6.25
C LYS A 64 -5.31 -7.24 -6.64
N ALA A 65 -4.13 -6.70 -6.68
CA ALA A 65 -3.93 -5.30 -7.04
C ALA A 65 -2.85 -5.19 -8.09
N ARG A 66 -3.10 -4.31 -9.05
CA ARG A 66 -2.15 -4.00 -10.10
C ARG A 66 -1.53 -2.64 -9.82
N ILE A 67 -0.22 -2.53 -9.99
CA ILE A 67 0.45 -1.25 -9.90
C ILE A 67 0.00 -0.44 -11.11
N SER A 68 -0.67 0.68 -10.85
CA SER A 68 -1.22 1.54 -11.88
C SER A 68 -0.29 2.68 -12.26
N GLN A 69 0.63 3.04 -11.37
CA GLN A 69 1.58 4.11 -11.65
C GLN A 69 2.84 3.89 -10.82
N ARG A 70 3.98 4.03 -11.48
CA ARG A 70 5.28 3.94 -10.82
C ARG A 70 6.16 5.06 -11.36
N VAL A 71 6.48 6.02 -10.49
CA VAL A 71 7.40 7.13 -10.81
C VAL A 71 8.53 7.06 -9.80
N GLU A 72 9.71 6.65 -10.26
CA GLU A 72 10.84 6.40 -9.39
C GLU A 72 11.13 7.59 -8.47
N ALA A 73 11.34 7.29 -7.19
CA ALA A 73 11.64 8.25 -6.13
C ALA A 73 10.54 9.30 -5.89
N GLN A 74 9.35 9.11 -6.47
CA GLN A 74 8.23 10.03 -6.29
C GLN A 74 6.97 9.35 -5.78
N GLN A 75 6.49 8.31 -6.47
CA GLN A 75 5.23 7.68 -6.07
C GLN A 75 5.04 6.31 -6.70
N LEU A 76 4.24 5.52 -5.99
CA LEU A 76 3.81 4.21 -6.44
C LEU A 76 2.32 4.10 -6.12
N HIS A 77 1.49 3.81 -7.12
CA HIS A 77 0.04 3.65 -6.95
C HIS A 77 -0.38 2.26 -7.36
N TRP A 78 -1.41 1.73 -6.71
CA TRP A 78 -2.01 0.45 -7.07
C TRP A 78 -3.51 0.47 -6.87
N GLU A 79 -4.22 -0.43 -7.59
CA GLU A 79 -5.67 -0.57 -7.49
C GLU A 79 -6.02 -2.05 -7.57
N SER A 80 -7.09 -2.44 -6.89
CA SER A 80 -7.57 -3.81 -6.97
C SER A 80 -8.09 -4.15 -8.36
N VAL A 81 -7.83 -5.40 -8.77
CA VAL A 81 -8.36 -5.95 -10.04
C VAL A 81 -9.23 -7.17 -9.78
N GLY A 82 -9.43 -7.52 -8.52
CA GLY A 82 -10.28 -8.64 -8.12
C GLY A 82 -10.29 -8.77 -6.61
N GLY A 83 -11.41 -9.19 -6.04
CA GLY A 83 -11.60 -9.32 -4.61
C GLY A 83 -12.08 -8.03 -3.98
N LEU A 84 -11.64 -7.74 -2.77
CA LEU A 84 -12.04 -6.55 -2.04
C LEU A 84 -11.63 -5.28 -2.79
N PRO A 85 -12.56 -4.34 -3.05
CA PRO A 85 -12.18 -3.07 -3.67
C PRO A 85 -11.18 -2.32 -2.80
N THR A 86 -10.05 -1.96 -3.40
CA THR A 86 -8.97 -1.26 -2.67
C THR A 86 -8.12 -0.46 -3.63
N LYS A 87 -7.50 0.57 -3.11
CA LYS A 87 -6.48 1.34 -3.82
C LYS A 87 -5.50 1.91 -2.82
N GLY A 88 -4.30 2.17 -3.25
CA GLY A 88 -3.30 2.70 -2.35
C GLY A 88 -2.22 3.47 -3.07
N ALA A 89 -1.40 4.12 -2.29
CA ALA A 89 -0.27 4.90 -2.78
C ALA A 89 0.81 5.03 -1.72
N VAL A 90 2.05 5.03 -2.18
CA VAL A 90 3.19 5.46 -1.40
C VAL A 90 3.76 6.68 -2.11
N ARG A 91 3.89 7.79 -1.39
CA ARG A 91 4.45 9.02 -1.94
C ARG A 91 5.70 9.41 -1.17
N PHE A 92 6.67 9.92 -1.91
CA PHE A 92 8.00 10.24 -1.39
C PHE A 92 8.26 11.73 -1.59
N TYR A 93 8.63 12.41 -0.51
CA TYR A 93 8.89 13.84 -0.54
C TYR A 93 10.30 14.10 -0.03
N SER A 94 11.20 14.50 -0.93
CA SER A 94 12.55 14.88 -0.54
C SER A 94 12.48 16.24 0.15
N GLN A 95 12.72 16.28 1.45
CA GLN A 95 12.67 17.53 2.24
C GLN A 95 14.04 18.17 2.32
N GLU A 96 15.07 17.36 2.46
CA GLU A 96 16.47 17.76 2.48
C GLU A 96 17.26 16.66 1.80
N PRO A 97 18.50 16.88 1.41
CA PRO A 97 19.29 15.84 0.72
C PRO A 97 19.32 14.49 1.43
N GLU A 98 19.25 14.48 2.76
CA GLU A 98 19.26 13.27 3.56
C GLU A 98 18.04 13.15 4.47
N LEU A 99 16.91 13.73 4.04
CA LEU A 99 15.66 13.63 4.79
C LEU A 99 14.51 13.47 3.82
N THR A 100 13.78 12.37 3.95
CA THR A 100 12.65 12.03 3.08
C THR A 100 11.41 11.77 3.92
N ALA A 101 10.30 12.39 3.57
CA ALA A 101 9.01 12.03 4.14
C ALA A 101 8.34 11.01 3.24
N VAL A 102 7.79 9.95 3.84
CA VAL A 102 7.07 8.91 3.13
C VAL A 102 5.63 8.90 3.63
N LYS A 103 4.69 9.00 2.71
CA LYS A 103 3.27 8.89 3.03
C LYS A 103 2.69 7.65 2.37
N LEU A 104 2.18 6.75 3.20
CA LEU A 104 1.52 5.53 2.77
C LEU A 104 0.03 5.67 3.01
N SER A 105 -0.78 5.40 1.99
CA SER A 105 -2.25 5.45 2.10
C SER A 105 -2.84 4.19 1.50
N VAL A 106 -3.79 3.58 2.19
CA VAL A 106 -4.55 2.44 1.69
C VAL A 106 -6.02 2.69 1.95
N SER A 107 -6.84 2.59 0.92
CA SER A 107 -8.28 2.71 1.02
C SER A 107 -8.92 1.41 0.55
N TYR A 108 -9.96 0.97 1.26
CA TYR A 108 -10.67 -0.23 0.88
C TYR A 108 -12.16 -0.07 1.24
N GLU A 109 -13.00 -0.84 0.53
CA GLU A 109 -14.44 -0.83 0.76
C GLU A 109 -14.85 -2.10 1.49
N LEU A 110 -15.33 -1.97 2.72
CA LEU A 110 -15.89 -3.11 3.45
C LEU A 110 -17.30 -3.43 2.93
N PRO A 111 -17.66 -4.73 2.85
CA PRO A 111 -19.05 -5.10 2.55
C PRO A 111 -20.01 -4.44 3.51
N GLY A 112 -21.20 -4.06 3.04
CA GLY A 112 -22.19 -3.37 3.86
C GLY A 112 -22.57 -4.12 5.12
N VAL A 113 -22.57 -5.45 5.07
CA VAL A 113 -22.89 -6.31 6.22
C VAL A 113 -21.86 -6.18 7.35
N LEU A 114 -20.64 -5.74 7.05
CA LEU A 114 -19.57 -5.57 8.04
C LEU A 114 -19.31 -4.11 8.38
N ALA A 115 -19.90 -3.17 7.65
CA ALA A 115 -19.70 -1.74 7.89
C ALA A 115 -20.46 -1.30 9.13
N PRO A 116 -19.88 -0.43 9.96
CA PRO A 116 -20.59 0.09 11.14
C PRO A 116 -21.75 1.00 10.76
#